data_c8ab58f37e02033ffb30e521b28e06be
#
_entry.id   c8ab58f37e02033ffb30e521b28e06be
#
_cell.length_a   1.000
_cell.length_b   1.000
_cell.length_c   1.000
_cell.angle_alpha   90.00
_cell.angle_beta   90.00
_cell.angle_gamma   90.00
#
_symmetry.space_group_name_H-M   'P 1'
#
loop_
_entity.id
_entity.type
_entity.pdbx_description
1 polymer ?
#
loop_
_entity_poly.entity_id
_entity_poly.type
_entity_poly.pdbx_seq_one_letter_code
_entity_poly.pdbx_strand_id
1 'polypeptide(L)'
;MTVSDLHVGSTVGLWPSDFVSNEGNPIGQNKFQKWLWSCWADMREWAKEVVGADDFDLVVNGDIVDGIHHKTLQVMTPDLGDQTSAVREILGELATGAANLHLIKGTESHTTTQEIHVGRALGASKDPITGQNAWDSLDLIVHGTLYNFAHHISATARTYLEASAHSIMLGNMTHARARTGKAIPKVMVRAHRHRHGIWEDGNQISAICGAWQGLTRYGYKVVPDAIPQPSAIIFDHRGLKPNELPRIHRKVYTAQ
;
A
#
# COMPACT_ATOMS: atom_id res chain seq x y z
N MET A 1 8.87 -5.23 -3.49
CA MET A 1 8.64 -3.99 -2.71
C MET A 1 7.14 -3.74 -2.55
N THR A 2 6.69 -3.20 -1.41
CA THR A 2 5.27 -2.84 -1.22
C THR A 2 5.13 -1.53 -0.46
N VAL A 3 4.14 -0.73 -0.90
CA VAL A 3 3.62 0.49 -0.27
C VAL A 3 2.09 0.43 -0.28
N SER A 4 1.41 1.25 0.51
CA SER A 4 -0.05 1.22 0.62
C SER A 4 -0.63 2.55 1.10
N ASP A 5 -1.95 2.70 0.97
CA ASP A 5 -2.72 3.78 1.60
C ASP A 5 -2.13 5.17 1.29
N LEU A 6 -1.93 5.46 0.00
CA LEU A 6 -1.38 6.74 -0.46
C LEU A 6 -2.38 7.88 -0.28
N HIS A 7 -3.69 7.56 -0.40
CA HIS A 7 -4.80 8.50 -0.29
C HIS A 7 -4.58 9.81 -1.04
N VAL A 8 -4.12 9.67 -2.29
CA VAL A 8 -3.87 10.81 -3.17
C VAL A 8 -5.18 11.52 -3.44
N GLY A 9 -5.19 12.83 -3.17
CA GLY A 9 -6.42 13.63 -3.20
C GLY A 9 -6.88 14.10 -1.83
N SER A 10 -6.47 13.43 -0.73
CA SER A 10 -6.69 13.90 0.64
C SER A 10 -5.76 15.07 0.98
N THR A 11 -6.26 16.07 1.74
CA THR A 11 -5.41 17.16 2.26
C THR A 11 -4.37 16.69 3.28
N VAL A 12 -4.47 15.46 3.74
CA VAL A 12 -3.50 14.80 4.63
C VAL A 12 -2.87 13.56 4.01
N GLY A 13 -3.15 13.28 2.73
CA GLY A 13 -2.53 12.23 1.94
C GLY A 13 -1.31 12.71 1.16
N LEU A 14 -0.64 11.78 0.51
CA LEU A 14 0.51 12.08 -0.34
C LEU A 14 0.07 12.94 -1.55
N TRP A 15 0.82 14.00 -1.84
CA TRP A 15 0.54 14.91 -2.95
C TRP A 15 1.84 15.38 -3.59
N PRO A 16 1.94 15.50 -4.94
CA PRO A 16 3.16 15.98 -5.59
C PRO A 16 3.44 17.47 -5.29
N SER A 17 4.71 17.89 -5.38
CA SER A 17 5.14 19.25 -5.01
C SER A 17 4.62 20.34 -5.94
N ASP A 18 4.59 20.08 -7.24
CA ASP A 18 4.36 21.08 -8.28
C ASP A 18 3.20 20.70 -9.20
N PHE A 19 2.16 20.09 -8.61
CA PHE A 19 1.03 19.57 -9.36
C PHE A 19 0.21 20.67 -10.03
N VAL A 20 -0.09 20.45 -11.30
CA VAL A 20 -1.00 21.29 -12.09
C VAL A 20 -2.20 20.42 -12.49
N SER A 21 -3.41 20.90 -12.18
CA SER A 21 -4.65 20.20 -12.54
C SER A 21 -4.83 20.07 -14.05
N ASN A 22 -5.72 19.19 -14.47
CA ASN A 22 -6.06 19.02 -15.90
C ASN A 22 -6.63 20.32 -16.52
N GLU A 23 -7.13 21.24 -15.71
CA GLU A 23 -7.58 22.57 -16.15
C GLU A 23 -6.47 23.64 -16.17
N GLY A 24 -5.23 23.27 -15.81
CA GLY A 24 -4.07 24.17 -15.79
C GLY A 24 -3.89 24.97 -14.49
N ASN A 25 -4.63 24.67 -13.43
CA ASN A 25 -4.53 25.35 -12.14
C ASN A 25 -3.48 24.67 -11.22
N PRO A 26 -2.52 25.41 -10.63
CA PRO A 26 -1.59 24.85 -9.67
C PRO A 26 -2.31 24.52 -8.36
N ILE A 27 -2.05 23.31 -7.83
CA ILE A 27 -2.60 22.84 -6.54
C ILE A 27 -1.42 22.48 -5.63
N GLY A 28 -1.03 23.43 -4.79
CA GLY A 28 0.15 23.32 -3.93
C GLY A 28 -0.07 22.49 -2.68
N GLN A 29 1.03 21.96 -2.16
CA GLN A 29 1.07 21.20 -0.90
C GLN A 29 0.91 22.09 0.33
N ASN A 30 0.21 21.62 1.35
CA ASN A 30 0.26 22.18 2.70
C ASN A 30 1.54 21.73 3.46
N LYS A 31 1.73 22.24 4.67
CA LYS A 31 2.93 21.96 5.48
C LYS A 31 3.11 20.46 5.78
N PHE A 32 2.02 19.74 6.08
CA PHE A 32 2.07 18.29 6.37
C PHE A 32 2.41 17.50 5.11
N GLN A 33 1.82 17.84 3.97
CA GLN A 33 2.09 17.19 2.69
C GLN A 33 3.54 17.40 2.22
N LYS A 34 4.14 18.58 2.49
CA LYS A 34 5.57 18.83 2.22
C LYS A 34 6.47 17.89 3.03
N TRP A 35 6.14 17.67 4.30
CA TRP A 35 6.85 16.70 5.14
C TRP A 35 6.67 15.27 4.59
N LEU A 36 5.44 14.88 4.26
CA LEU A 36 5.14 13.55 3.74
C LEU A 36 5.85 13.30 2.40
N TRP A 37 5.91 14.32 1.53
CA TRP A 37 6.64 14.28 0.27
C TRP A 37 8.15 14.14 0.47
N SER A 38 8.73 14.79 1.47
CA SER A 38 10.15 14.61 1.82
C SER A 38 10.44 13.19 2.31
N CYS A 39 9.53 12.60 3.10
CA CYS A 39 9.61 11.20 3.50
C CYS A 39 9.51 10.25 2.30
N TRP A 40 8.63 10.57 1.33
CA TRP A 40 8.49 9.79 0.09
C TRP A 40 9.76 9.83 -0.76
N ALA A 41 10.38 10.99 -0.89
CA ALA A 41 11.65 11.13 -1.61
C ALA A 41 12.78 10.33 -0.94
N ASP A 42 12.91 10.44 0.40
CA ASP A 42 13.89 9.66 1.17
C ASP A 42 13.62 8.14 1.08
N MET A 43 12.37 7.72 1.09
CA MET A 43 11.98 6.32 0.91
C MET A 43 12.40 5.79 -0.47
N ARG A 44 12.22 6.58 -1.53
CA ARG A 44 12.65 6.18 -2.88
C ARG A 44 14.17 5.99 -2.99
N GLU A 45 14.95 6.91 -2.41
CA GLU A 45 16.42 6.75 -2.39
C GLU A 45 16.84 5.53 -1.58
N TRP A 46 16.25 5.32 -0.40
CA TRP A 46 16.45 4.10 0.38
C TRP A 46 16.10 2.83 -0.41
N ALA A 47 14.99 2.85 -1.15
CA ALA A 47 14.59 1.70 -1.95
C ALA A 47 15.60 1.40 -3.07
N LYS A 48 16.13 2.43 -3.74
CA LYS A 48 17.20 2.29 -4.74
C LYS A 48 18.47 1.68 -4.12
N GLU A 49 18.86 2.12 -2.93
CA GLU A 49 20.04 1.57 -2.22
C GLU A 49 19.82 0.08 -1.87
N VAL A 50 18.64 -0.28 -1.36
CA VAL A 50 18.34 -1.66 -0.96
C VAL A 50 18.21 -2.58 -2.17
N VAL A 51 17.50 -2.16 -3.22
CA VAL A 51 17.28 -2.96 -4.44
C VAL A 51 18.58 -3.06 -5.26
N GLY A 52 19.33 -1.96 -5.37
CA GLY A 52 20.52 -1.89 -6.22
C GLY A 52 20.17 -2.00 -7.70
N ALA A 53 20.86 -2.90 -8.41
CA ALA A 53 20.66 -3.15 -9.84
C ALA A 53 19.73 -4.34 -10.13
N ASP A 54 19.13 -4.92 -9.10
CA ASP A 54 18.27 -6.09 -9.26
C ASP A 54 16.85 -5.72 -9.70
N ASP A 55 16.20 -6.65 -10.39
CA ASP A 55 14.78 -6.52 -10.71
C ASP A 55 13.91 -6.66 -9.45
N PHE A 56 12.81 -5.92 -9.40
CA PHE A 56 11.83 -6.03 -8.31
C PHE A 56 10.40 -5.91 -8.81
N ASP A 57 9.49 -6.56 -8.10
CA ASP A 57 8.06 -6.35 -8.26
C ASP A 57 7.59 -5.26 -7.30
N LEU A 58 6.78 -4.32 -7.80
CA LEU A 58 6.11 -3.30 -7.00
C LEU A 58 4.65 -3.67 -6.76
N VAL A 59 4.25 -3.80 -5.50
CA VAL A 59 2.85 -3.97 -5.11
C VAL A 59 2.37 -2.75 -4.36
N VAL A 60 1.36 -2.05 -4.90
CA VAL A 60 0.66 -0.95 -4.20
C VAL A 60 -0.63 -1.52 -3.62
N ASN A 61 -0.68 -1.61 -2.29
CA ASN A 61 -1.64 -2.47 -1.60
C ASN A 61 -2.93 -1.74 -1.16
N GLY A 62 -3.58 -1.04 -2.10
CA GLY A 62 -4.89 -0.42 -1.95
C GLY A 62 -4.89 1.00 -1.39
N ASP A 63 -6.08 1.61 -1.40
CA ASP A 63 -6.35 2.99 -0.99
C ASP A 63 -5.36 4.01 -1.60
N ILE A 64 -5.18 3.90 -2.94
CA ILE A 64 -4.23 4.70 -3.71
C ILE A 64 -4.76 6.12 -3.91
N VAL A 65 -6.04 6.23 -4.27
CA VAL A 65 -6.77 7.48 -4.49
C VAL A 65 -7.78 7.67 -3.35
N ASP A 66 -7.84 8.87 -2.76
CA ASP A 66 -8.76 9.14 -1.65
C ASP A 66 -10.22 9.27 -2.10
N GLY A 67 -10.43 9.86 -3.26
CA GLY A 67 -11.78 10.13 -3.78
C GLY A 67 -12.55 11.15 -2.93
N ILE A 68 -13.89 11.04 -3.01
CA ILE A 68 -14.81 11.85 -2.19
C ILE A 68 -15.68 10.87 -1.39
N HIS A 69 -15.42 10.77 -0.10
CA HIS A 69 -16.11 9.84 0.78
C HIS A 69 -16.59 10.55 2.07
N HIS A 70 -17.59 9.98 2.74
CA HIS A 70 -18.12 10.47 4.03
C HIS A 70 -18.41 11.97 4.08
N LYS A 71 -18.70 12.63 2.95
CA LYS A 71 -18.90 14.09 2.82
C LYS A 71 -17.71 14.89 3.39
N THR A 72 -16.49 14.37 3.25
CA THR A 72 -15.28 15.04 3.72
C THR A 72 -15.04 16.33 2.94
N LEU A 73 -14.53 17.35 3.63
CA LEU A 73 -13.99 18.57 3.02
C LEU A 73 -12.45 18.53 2.95
N GLN A 74 -11.84 17.45 3.39
CA GLN A 74 -10.38 17.26 3.36
C GLN A 74 -9.91 16.74 2.00
N VAL A 75 -10.27 17.46 0.92
CA VAL A 75 -10.00 17.10 -0.45
C VAL A 75 -9.13 18.16 -1.14
N MET A 76 -8.08 17.76 -1.85
CA MET A 76 -7.22 18.64 -2.64
C MET A 76 -7.93 19.09 -3.92
N THR A 77 -8.57 18.15 -4.59
CA THR A 77 -9.40 18.36 -5.78
C THR A 77 -10.51 17.30 -5.80
N PRO A 78 -11.74 17.68 -6.15
CA PRO A 78 -12.82 16.71 -6.33
C PRO A 78 -12.71 15.94 -7.67
N ASP A 79 -11.86 16.37 -8.58
CA ASP A 79 -11.67 15.71 -9.88
C ASP A 79 -10.81 14.45 -9.71
N LEU A 80 -11.41 13.29 -9.98
CA LEU A 80 -10.72 12.00 -9.92
C LEU A 80 -9.67 11.83 -11.02
N GLY A 81 -9.79 12.56 -12.12
CA GLY A 81 -8.77 12.64 -13.18
C GLY A 81 -7.51 13.32 -12.67
N ASP A 82 -7.65 14.44 -11.95
CA ASP A 82 -6.53 15.12 -11.28
C ASP A 82 -5.88 14.21 -10.25
N GLN A 83 -6.68 13.55 -9.41
CA GLN A 83 -6.15 12.60 -8.41
C GLN A 83 -5.38 11.45 -9.09
N THR A 84 -5.88 10.93 -10.22
CA THR A 84 -5.18 9.90 -11.02
C THR A 84 -3.89 10.44 -11.62
N SER A 85 -3.89 11.67 -12.13
CA SER A 85 -2.70 12.32 -12.68
C SER A 85 -1.63 12.52 -11.60
N ALA A 86 -2.03 12.95 -10.40
CA ALA A 86 -1.15 13.06 -9.25
C ALA A 86 -0.54 11.70 -8.84
N VAL A 87 -1.32 10.61 -8.85
CA VAL A 87 -0.79 9.25 -8.61
C VAL A 87 0.28 8.88 -9.64
N ARG A 88 0.09 9.24 -10.92
CA ARG A 88 1.08 8.96 -11.96
C ARG A 88 2.40 9.69 -11.70
N GLU A 89 2.37 10.92 -11.21
CA GLU A 89 3.58 11.65 -10.82
C GLU A 89 4.26 10.99 -9.61
N ILE A 90 3.50 10.57 -8.60
CA ILE A 90 4.01 9.95 -7.38
C ILE A 90 4.65 8.60 -7.66
N LEU A 91 3.97 7.73 -8.40
CA LEU A 91 4.38 6.33 -8.60
C LEU A 91 5.21 6.12 -9.87
N GLY A 92 5.22 7.07 -10.81
CA GLY A 92 5.76 6.87 -12.16
C GLY A 92 7.20 6.37 -12.18
N GLU A 93 8.08 6.94 -11.36
CA GLU A 93 9.47 6.52 -11.28
C GLU A 93 9.61 5.08 -10.72
N LEU A 94 8.90 4.77 -9.63
CA LEU A 94 8.91 3.42 -9.03
C LEU A 94 8.29 2.39 -9.98
N ALA A 95 7.20 2.74 -10.65
CA ALA A 95 6.52 1.87 -11.59
C ALA A 95 7.38 1.57 -12.82
N THR A 96 8.11 2.58 -13.34
CA THR A 96 9.02 2.40 -14.48
C THR A 96 10.24 1.56 -14.11
N GLY A 97 10.73 1.66 -12.87
CA GLY A 97 11.87 0.88 -12.38
C GLY A 97 11.50 -0.56 -11.99
N ALA A 98 10.23 -0.88 -11.80
CA ALA A 98 9.77 -2.21 -11.43
C ALA A 98 9.66 -3.13 -12.66
N ALA A 99 10.05 -4.40 -12.50
CA ALA A 99 9.83 -5.44 -13.52
C ALA A 99 8.34 -5.71 -13.71
N ASN A 100 7.56 -5.72 -12.62
CA ASN A 100 6.12 -5.82 -12.65
C ASN A 100 5.49 -4.86 -11.63
N LEU A 101 4.38 -4.24 -12.02
CA LEU A 101 3.54 -3.43 -11.15
C LEU A 101 2.22 -4.14 -10.89
N HIS A 102 1.86 -4.28 -9.63
CA HIS A 102 0.58 -4.84 -9.19
C HIS A 102 -0.16 -3.84 -8.30
N LEU A 103 -1.42 -3.59 -8.59
CA LEU A 103 -2.28 -2.76 -7.75
C LEU A 103 -3.33 -3.63 -7.08
N ILE A 104 -3.50 -3.47 -5.79
CA ILE A 104 -4.59 -4.08 -5.03
C ILE A 104 -5.69 -3.06 -4.85
N LYS A 105 -6.95 -3.47 -4.96
CA LYS A 105 -8.08 -2.60 -4.67
C LYS A 105 -8.17 -2.32 -3.18
N GLY A 106 -8.46 -1.08 -2.86
CA GLY A 106 -8.64 -0.61 -1.49
C GLY A 106 -10.06 -0.72 -0.98
N THR A 107 -10.43 0.20 -0.11
CA THR A 107 -11.75 0.28 0.52
C THR A 107 -12.77 0.87 -0.46
N GLU A 108 -13.91 0.20 -0.64
CA GLU A 108 -14.98 0.65 -1.55
C GLU A 108 -15.51 2.05 -1.24
N SER A 109 -15.42 2.50 0.03
CA SER A 109 -15.84 3.83 0.43
C SER A 109 -14.96 4.95 -0.15
N HIS A 110 -13.71 4.65 -0.51
CA HIS A 110 -12.81 5.62 -1.14
C HIS A 110 -13.05 5.68 -2.65
N THR A 111 -12.79 4.60 -3.37
CA THR A 111 -12.99 4.57 -4.83
C THR A 111 -13.13 3.15 -5.34
N THR A 112 -14.31 2.74 -5.74
CA THR A 112 -14.59 1.37 -6.21
C THR A 112 -13.86 0.97 -7.49
N THR A 113 -13.54 1.93 -8.37
CA THR A 113 -13.00 1.63 -9.70
C THR A 113 -11.74 2.42 -10.03
N GLN A 114 -11.35 3.36 -9.18
CA GLN A 114 -10.27 4.30 -9.50
C GLN A 114 -8.90 3.60 -9.56
N GLU A 115 -8.66 2.60 -8.71
CA GLU A 115 -7.44 1.79 -8.80
C GLU A 115 -7.32 1.07 -10.15
N ILE A 116 -8.43 0.68 -10.77
CA ILE A 116 -8.43 0.06 -12.11
C ILE A 116 -7.98 1.09 -13.16
N HIS A 117 -8.45 2.34 -13.06
CA HIS A 117 -8.06 3.42 -13.95
C HIS A 117 -6.59 3.81 -13.76
N VAL A 118 -6.15 3.94 -12.52
CA VAL A 118 -4.73 4.13 -12.16
C VAL A 118 -3.87 3.00 -12.70
N GLY A 119 -4.28 1.75 -12.47
CA GLY A 119 -3.56 0.57 -12.94
C GLY A 119 -3.42 0.54 -14.47
N ARG A 120 -4.48 0.90 -15.19
CA ARG A 120 -4.42 1.04 -16.66
C ARG A 120 -3.45 2.13 -17.07
N ALA A 121 -3.48 3.28 -16.40
CA ALA A 121 -2.64 4.44 -16.72
C ALA A 121 -1.15 4.19 -16.44
N LEU A 122 -0.83 3.35 -15.45
CA LEU A 122 0.55 2.97 -15.08
C LEU A 122 1.03 1.66 -15.73
N GLY A 123 0.19 0.97 -16.51
CA GLY A 123 0.56 -0.30 -17.13
C GLY A 123 0.63 -1.48 -16.14
N ALA A 124 -0.11 -1.42 -15.03
CA ALA A 124 -0.13 -2.49 -14.04
C ALA A 124 -0.63 -3.81 -14.62
N SER A 125 -0.17 -4.92 -14.05
CA SER A 125 -0.57 -6.27 -14.43
C SER A 125 -2.08 -6.48 -14.28
N LYS A 126 -2.64 -7.30 -15.16
CA LYS A 126 -4.06 -7.61 -15.15
C LYS A 126 -4.35 -8.85 -14.32
N ASP A 127 -5.40 -8.79 -13.55
CA ASP A 127 -6.01 -9.99 -12.96
C ASP A 127 -6.56 -10.87 -14.10
N PRO A 128 -6.08 -12.10 -14.27
CA PRO A 128 -6.50 -12.98 -15.35
C PRO A 128 -7.97 -13.42 -15.25
N ILE A 129 -8.59 -13.30 -14.07
CA ILE A 129 -9.99 -13.68 -13.85
C ILE A 129 -10.92 -12.55 -14.28
N THR A 130 -10.63 -11.32 -13.85
CA THR A 130 -11.49 -10.16 -14.09
C THR A 130 -11.07 -9.33 -15.31
N GLY A 131 -9.83 -9.48 -15.79
CA GLY A 131 -9.23 -8.66 -16.84
C GLY A 131 -8.90 -7.22 -16.40
N GLN A 132 -9.09 -6.90 -15.12
CA GLN A 132 -8.86 -5.56 -14.55
C GLN A 132 -7.39 -5.34 -14.18
N ASN A 133 -6.91 -4.10 -14.25
CA ASN A 133 -5.56 -3.72 -13.85
C ASN A 133 -5.42 -3.45 -12.32
N ALA A 134 -6.30 -4.02 -11.52
CA ALA A 134 -6.25 -4.05 -10.07
C ALA A 134 -6.88 -5.34 -9.55
N TRP A 135 -6.38 -5.87 -8.45
CA TRP A 135 -6.72 -7.16 -7.89
C TRP A 135 -7.50 -7.01 -6.58
N ASP A 136 -8.51 -7.83 -6.34
CA ASP A 136 -9.13 -7.92 -5.01
C ASP A 136 -8.20 -8.64 -4.02
N SER A 137 -7.52 -9.68 -4.50
CA SER A 137 -6.49 -10.41 -3.78
C SER A 137 -5.52 -11.03 -4.80
N LEU A 138 -4.21 -10.86 -4.56
CA LEU A 138 -3.15 -11.34 -5.42
C LEU A 138 -2.35 -12.43 -4.73
N ASP A 139 -2.27 -13.60 -5.35
CA ASP A 139 -1.28 -14.62 -5.04
C ASP A 139 -0.09 -14.46 -5.98
N LEU A 140 1.08 -14.17 -5.42
CA LEU A 140 2.32 -13.94 -6.19
C LEU A 140 3.40 -14.91 -5.71
N ILE A 141 4.05 -15.60 -6.64
CA ILE A 141 5.19 -16.46 -6.33
C ILE A 141 6.48 -15.70 -6.67
N VAL A 142 7.29 -15.44 -5.65
CA VAL A 142 8.61 -14.80 -5.79
C VAL A 142 9.65 -15.76 -5.25
N HIS A 143 10.61 -16.16 -6.07
CA HIS A 143 11.68 -17.09 -5.70
C HIS A 143 11.16 -18.39 -5.04
N GLY A 144 10.05 -18.93 -5.56
CA GLY A 144 9.39 -20.13 -5.04
C GLY A 144 8.54 -19.91 -3.78
N THR A 145 8.60 -18.75 -3.15
CA THR A 145 7.81 -18.39 -1.99
C THR A 145 6.47 -17.79 -2.42
N LEU A 146 5.36 -18.33 -1.91
CA LEU A 146 4.02 -17.83 -2.17
C LEU A 146 3.68 -16.68 -1.22
N TYR A 147 3.34 -15.53 -1.80
CA TYR A 147 2.80 -14.35 -1.16
C TYR A 147 1.30 -14.25 -1.36
N ASN A 148 0.58 -13.67 -0.41
CA ASN A 148 -0.80 -13.24 -0.60
C ASN A 148 -0.96 -11.78 -0.20
N PHE A 149 -1.33 -10.95 -1.16
CA PHE A 149 -1.65 -9.53 -0.96
C PHE A 149 -3.15 -9.33 -1.00
N ALA A 150 -3.68 -8.57 -0.06
CA ALA A 150 -5.02 -8.01 -0.05
C ALA A 150 -5.02 -6.77 0.84
N HIS A 151 -5.93 -5.83 0.61
CA HIS A 151 -5.91 -4.57 1.36
C HIS A 151 -6.35 -4.76 2.81
N HIS A 152 -7.52 -5.33 3.02
CA HIS A 152 -8.14 -5.40 4.34
C HIS A 152 -7.48 -6.42 5.29
N ILE A 153 -7.39 -6.01 6.55
CA ILE A 153 -7.11 -6.89 7.69
C ILE A 153 -8.20 -6.66 8.73
N SER A 154 -8.56 -7.70 9.49
CA SER A 154 -9.56 -7.58 10.56
C SER A 154 -9.18 -6.44 11.51
N ALA A 155 -10.09 -5.49 11.68
CA ALA A 155 -9.90 -4.36 12.57
C ALA A 155 -10.18 -4.76 14.02
N THR A 156 -9.34 -4.30 14.95
CA THR A 156 -9.68 -4.24 16.37
C THR A 156 -9.52 -2.80 16.82
N ALA A 157 -10.52 -2.27 17.49
CA ALA A 157 -10.44 -0.94 18.10
C ALA A 157 -9.48 -0.89 19.31
N ARG A 158 -8.97 -2.05 19.73
CA ARG A 158 -8.10 -2.16 20.89
C ARG A 158 -6.65 -2.25 20.45
N THR A 159 -5.89 -1.20 20.66
CA THR A 159 -4.48 -1.08 20.24
C THR A 159 -3.59 -2.19 20.83
N TYR A 160 -3.86 -2.64 22.05
CA TYR A 160 -3.12 -3.73 22.68
C TYR A 160 -3.37 -5.12 22.07
N LEU A 161 -4.41 -5.28 21.24
CA LEU A 161 -4.69 -6.50 20.48
C LEU A 161 -4.18 -6.41 19.03
N GLU A 162 -3.46 -5.36 18.67
CA GLU A 162 -3.03 -5.11 17.30
C GLU A 162 -2.13 -6.23 16.77
N ALA A 163 -1.22 -6.72 17.60
CA ALA A 163 -0.36 -7.86 17.25
C ALA A 163 -1.16 -9.16 17.02
N SER A 164 -2.28 -9.35 17.70
CA SER A 164 -3.12 -10.55 17.52
C SER A 164 -3.83 -10.59 16.17
N ALA A 165 -4.05 -9.43 15.52
CA ALA A 165 -4.65 -9.38 14.19
C ALA A 165 -3.82 -10.13 13.15
N HIS A 166 -2.49 -10.08 13.26
CA HIS A 166 -1.58 -10.83 12.39
C HIS A 166 -1.79 -12.33 12.48
N SER A 167 -1.72 -12.89 13.70
CA SER A 167 -1.85 -14.33 13.92
C SER A 167 -3.26 -14.83 13.63
N ILE A 168 -4.31 -14.07 13.97
CA ILE A 168 -5.70 -14.43 13.67
C ILE A 168 -5.94 -14.49 12.17
N MET A 169 -5.55 -13.46 11.41
CA MET A 169 -5.74 -13.43 9.95
C MET A 169 -4.95 -14.53 9.25
N LEU A 170 -3.69 -14.73 9.66
CA LEU A 170 -2.83 -15.76 9.11
C LEU A 170 -3.39 -17.15 9.38
N GLY A 171 -3.83 -17.42 10.63
CA GLY A 171 -4.48 -18.66 11.02
C GLY A 171 -5.77 -18.93 10.23
N ASN A 172 -6.64 -17.92 10.11
CA ASN A 172 -7.88 -18.02 9.32
C ASN A 172 -7.61 -18.32 7.85
N MET A 173 -6.64 -17.62 7.22
CA MET A 173 -6.24 -17.84 5.85
C MET A 173 -5.67 -19.25 5.66
N THR A 174 -4.76 -19.67 6.52
CA THR A 174 -4.15 -21.01 6.50
C THR A 174 -5.22 -22.10 6.58
N HIS A 175 -6.15 -21.96 7.54
CA HIS A 175 -7.24 -22.91 7.71
C HIS A 175 -8.19 -22.96 6.51
N ALA A 176 -8.60 -21.80 5.98
CA ALA A 176 -9.47 -21.73 4.81
C ALA A 176 -8.82 -22.35 3.56
N ARG A 177 -7.54 -22.09 3.34
CA ARG A 177 -6.80 -22.67 2.20
C ARG A 177 -6.58 -24.17 2.36
N ALA A 178 -6.22 -24.64 3.53
CA ALA A 178 -6.09 -26.08 3.81
C ALA A 178 -7.41 -26.82 3.51
N ARG A 179 -8.56 -26.27 3.93
CA ARG A 179 -9.88 -26.88 3.65
C ARG A 179 -10.26 -26.88 2.17
N THR A 180 -9.75 -25.94 1.38
CA THR A 180 -10.07 -25.83 -0.05
C THR A 180 -8.99 -26.41 -0.96
N GLY A 181 -7.94 -27.03 -0.41
CA GLY A 181 -6.82 -27.60 -1.17
C GLY A 181 -5.95 -26.56 -1.87
N LYS A 182 -6.04 -25.28 -1.49
CA LYS A 182 -5.21 -24.21 -2.06
C LYS A 182 -3.87 -24.12 -1.34
N ALA A 183 -2.83 -23.72 -2.08
CA ALA A 183 -1.50 -23.48 -1.52
C ALA A 183 -1.57 -22.41 -0.39
N ILE A 184 -0.87 -22.69 0.71
CA ILE A 184 -0.82 -21.78 1.88
C ILE A 184 0.34 -20.80 1.68
N PRO A 185 0.08 -19.47 1.67
CA PRO A 185 1.13 -18.48 1.57
C PRO A 185 2.06 -18.50 2.77
N LYS A 186 3.34 -18.33 2.50
CA LYS A 186 4.34 -18.07 3.54
C LYS A 186 4.40 -16.62 3.98
N VAL A 187 4.00 -15.71 3.08
CA VAL A 187 3.98 -14.27 3.37
C VAL A 187 2.59 -13.72 3.10
N MET A 188 1.96 -13.16 4.12
CA MET A 188 0.70 -12.44 4.03
C MET A 188 0.97 -10.95 4.18
N VAL A 189 0.54 -10.13 3.20
CA VAL A 189 0.69 -8.68 3.22
C VAL A 189 -0.69 -8.03 3.24
N ARG A 190 -0.90 -7.12 4.17
CA ARG A 190 -2.15 -6.38 4.40
C ARG A 190 -1.87 -4.89 4.57
N ALA A 191 -2.94 -4.08 4.68
CA ALA A 191 -2.89 -2.63 4.83
C ALA A 191 -4.10 -2.11 5.63
N HIS A 192 -4.69 -0.97 5.29
CA HIS A 192 -5.94 -0.43 5.84
C HIS A 192 -5.88 0.09 7.28
N ARG A 193 -4.94 -0.36 8.08
CA ARG A 193 -4.83 0.08 9.49
C ARG A 193 -3.97 1.32 9.67
N HIS A 194 -3.36 1.80 8.61
CA HIS A 194 -2.47 2.95 8.57
C HIS A 194 -1.24 2.86 9.49
N ARG A 195 -1.00 1.69 10.10
CA ARG A 195 0.13 1.44 11.00
C ARG A 195 0.97 0.29 10.49
N HIS A 196 2.27 0.47 10.58
CA HIS A 196 3.23 -0.56 10.20
C HIS A 196 3.28 -1.68 11.25
N GLY A 197 3.31 -2.92 10.81
CA GLY A 197 3.48 -4.07 11.70
C GLY A 197 4.04 -5.27 10.96
N ILE A 198 4.89 -6.05 11.63
CA ILE A 198 5.42 -7.32 11.13
C ILE A 198 5.34 -8.34 12.26
N TRP A 199 4.87 -9.52 11.91
CA TRP A 199 4.84 -10.68 12.76
C TRP A 199 5.43 -11.88 12.00
N GLU A 200 6.24 -12.69 12.68
CA GLU A 200 6.91 -13.85 12.12
C GLU A 200 6.98 -14.97 13.15
N ASP A 201 6.76 -16.22 12.74
CA ASP A 201 6.88 -17.43 13.59
C ASP A 201 7.93 -18.42 13.09
N GLY A 202 8.80 -18.00 12.17
CA GLY A 202 9.82 -18.84 11.53
C GLY A 202 9.32 -19.70 10.37
N ASN A 203 8.00 -19.83 10.17
CA ASN A 203 7.38 -20.54 9.04
C ASN A 203 6.62 -19.60 8.11
N GLN A 204 6.03 -18.55 8.67
CA GLN A 204 5.21 -17.58 7.96
C GLN A 204 5.49 -16.16 8.45
N ILE A 205 5.26 -15.22 7.56
CA ILE A 205 5.34 -13.78 7.84
C ILE A 205 3.97 -13.15 7.59
N SER A 206 3.52 -12.31 8.50
CA SER A 206 2.42 -11.39 8.31
C SER A 206 2.92 -9.95 8.39
N ALA A 207 2.74 -9.18 7.34
CA ALA A 207 3.13 -7.78 7.28
C ALA A 207 1.90 -6.88 7.06
N ILE A 208 1.83 -5.76 7.77
CA ILE A 208 0.87 -4.69 7.55
C ILE A 208 1.64 -3.46 7.08
N CYS A 209 1.29 -2.96 5.90
CA CYS A 209 1.84 -1.70 5.39
C CYS A 209 1.22 -0.52 6.15
N GLY A 210 2.04 0.45 6.49
CA GLY A 210 1.56 1.72 7.00
C GLY A 210 1.10 2.65 5.88
N ALA A 211 0.41 3.74 6.24
CA ALA A 211 -0.24 4.65 5.30
C ALA A 211 0.59 5.90 5.02
N TRP A 212 0.59 6.33 3.77
CA TRP A 212 1.10 7.63 3.32
C TRP A 212 0.04 8.73 3.47
N GLN A 213 -0.72 8.63 4.55
CA GLN A 213 -1.76 9.59 4.96
C GLN A 213 -1.61 9.91 6.45
N GLY A 214 -1.84 11.15 6.81
CA GLY A 214 -1.98 11.56 8.21
C GLY A 214 -3.37 11.25 8.77
N LEU A 215 -3.56 11.54 10.06
CA LEU A 215 -4.83 11.33 10.72
C LEU A 215 -5.89 12.29 10.16
N THR A 216 -6.93 11.73 9.56
CA THR A 216 -8.10 12.49 9.08
C THR A 216 -9.01 12.91 10.25
N ARG A 217 -9.90 13.87 10.03
CA ARG A 217 -10.93 14.23 11.03
C ARG A 217 -11.81 13.03 11.41
N TYR A 218 -12.12 12.18 10.43
CA TYR A 218 -12.87 10.96 10.68
C TYR A 218 -12.05 9.97 11.52
N GLY A 219 -10.80 9.71 11.13
CA GLY A 219 -9.88 8.84 11.86
C GLY A 219 -9.69 9.30 13.31
N TYR A 220 -9.50 10.59 13.54
CA TYR A 220 -9.39 11.16 14.89
C TYR A 220 -10.64 10.91 15.75
N LYS A 221 -11.82 10.95 15.13
CA LYS A 221 -13.08 10.67 15.83
C LYS A 221 -13.23 9.19 16.20
N VAL A 222 -12.76 8.29 15.37
CA VAL A 222 -12.96 6.83 15.52
C VAL A 222 -11.86 6.19 16.35
N VAL A 223 -10.60 6.57 16.10
CA VAL A 223 -9.41 6.01 16.77
C VAL A 223 -8.40 7.16 17.02
N PRO A 224 -8.63 8.02 18.01
CA PRO A 224 -7.84 9.25 18.21
C PRO A 224 -6.36 8.99 18.51
N ASP A 225 -6.04 7.82 19.08
CA ASP A 225 -4.68 7.46 19.47
C ASP A 225 -3.92 6.67 18.37
N ALA A 226 -4.57 6.40 17.23
CA ALA A 226 -3.93 5.72 16.11
C ALA A 226 -3.14 6.72 15.27
N ILE A 227 -1.83 6.80 15.47
CA ILE A 227 -0.93 7.64 14.67
C ILE A 227 -0.56 6.87 13.39
N PRO A 228 -0.93 7.34 12.20
CA PRO A 228 -0.51 6.73 10.94
C PRO A 228 1.01 6.73 10.79
N GLN A 229 1.55 5.69 10.18
CA GLN A 229 2.98 5.50 9.98
C GLN A 229 3.29 5.29 8.49
N PRO A 230 3.71 6.33 7.76
CA PRO A 230 4.21 6.13 6.40
C PRO A 230 5.31 5.07 6.38
N SER A 231 5.17 4.09 5.49
CA SER A 231 6.15 3.02 5.42
C SER A 231 6.25 2.35 4.06
N ALA A 232 7.40 1.74 3.81
CA ALA A 232 7.63 0.81 2.73
C ALA A 232 8.29 -0.47 3.26
N ILE A 233 8.01 -1.60 2.61
CA ILE A 233 8.58 -2.91 2.95
C ILE A 233 9.19 -3.49 1.67
N ILE A 234 10.41 -4.01 1.78
CA ILE A 234 11.07 -4.78 0.73
C ILE A 234 11.32 -6.19 1.28
N PHE A 235 10.83 -7.19 0.56
CA PHE A 235 11.10 -8.59 0.81
C PHE A 235 12.25 -9.03 -0.10
N ASP A 236 13.39 -9.38 0.48
CA ASP A 236 14.63 -9.67 -0.24
C ASP A 236 14.95 -11.16 -0.19
N HIS A 237 15.03 -11.79 -1.38
CA HIS A 237 15.36 -13.20 -1.54
C HIS A 237 16.81 -13.47 -2.00
N ARG A 238 17.64 -12.45 -2.13
CA ARG A 238 19.01 -12.60 -2.63
C ARG A 238 19.83 -13.53 -1.73
N GLY A 239 20.46 -14.51 -2.34
CA GLY A 239 21.29 -15.51 -1.64
C GLY A 239 20.51 -16.50 -0.77
N LEU A 240 19.18 -16.53 -0.84
CA LEU A 240 18.33 -17.52 -0.20
C LEU A 240 18.03 -18.68 -1.16
N LYS A 241 17.69 -19.84 -0.60
CA LYS A 241 17.18 -20.96 -1.40
C LYS A 241 15.73 -20.70 -1.82
N PRO A 242 15.26 -21.31 -2.92
CA PRO A 242 13.85 -21.23 -3.29
C PRO A 242 12.94 -21.64 -2.13
N ASN A 243 11.86 -20.87 -1.94
CA ASN A 243 10.88 -21.09 -0.88
C ASN A 243 11.38 -20.89 0.57
N GLU A 244 12.55 -20.27 0.79
CA GLU A 244 12.92 -19.72 2.10
C GLU A 244 12.18 -18.41 2.37
N LEU A 245 11.98 -18.08 3.65
CA LEU A 245 11.40 -16.79 4.04
C LEU A 245 12.33 -15.65 3.65
N PRO A 246 11.81 -14.55 3.09
CA PRO A 246 12.62 -13.40 2.68
C PRO A 246 13.23 -12.67 3.88
N ARG A 247 14.35 -12.00 3.67
CA ARG A 247 14.77 -10.94 4.57
C ARG A 247 13.86 -9.74 4.41
N ILE A 248 13.56 -9.06 5.51
CA ILE A 248 12.66 -7.92 5.50
C ILE A 248 13.44 -6.64 5.72
N HIS A 249 13.44 -5.75 4.72
CA HIS A 249 13.88 -4.38 4.87
C HIS A 249 12.65 -3.49 5.01
N ARG A 250 12.69 -2.53 5.93
CA ARG A 250 11.58 -1.62 6.20
C ARG A 250 12.08 -0.21 6.41
N LYS A 251 11.33 0.75 5.89
CA LYS A 251 11.49 2.17 6.17
C LYS A 251 10.18 2.67 6.77
N VAL A 252 10.22 3.25 7.95
CA VAL A 252 9.03 3.71 8.69
C VAL A 252 9.27 5.13 9.17
N TYR A 253 8.28 6.00 8.98
CA TYR A 253 8.33 7.39 9.43
C TYR A 253 7.26 7.63 10.49
N THR A 254 7.56 8.53 11.41
CA THR A 254 6.62 8.97 12.45
C THR A 254 6.57 10.49 12.42
N ALA A 255 5.37 11.06 12.28
CA ALA A 255 5.18 12.49 12.40
C ALA A 255 5.55 12.92 13.83
N GLN A 256 6.37 13.96 13.95
CA GLN A 256 6.75 14.59 15.21
C GLN A 256 5.80 15.74 15.56
#